data_f2eb3bb22e4116cb7ba5f3e65e197552
#
_entry.id   f2eb3bb22e4116cb7ba5f3e65e197552
#
_cell.length_a   1.000
_cell.length_b   1.000
_cell.length_c   1.000
_cell.angle_alpha   90.00
_cell.angle_beta   90.00
_cell.angle_gamma   90.00
#
_symmetry.space_group_name_H-M   'P 1'
#
loop_
_entity.id
_entity.type
_entity.pdbx_description
1 polymer ?
#
loop_
_entity_poly.entity_id
_entity_poly.type
_entity_poly.pdbx_seq_one_letter_code
_entity_poly.pdbx_strand_id
1 'polypeptide(L)'
;MLVLPRKDKDGNSYISYSQHSKWKYSKKDYFKSYFFGERFTGNAYTDFGSKIGEALENNDFSAFDKVEIKTLKKVTRLDEFEREIKWNLDGFYVMGYIDTNDKDCKILIDYKTGDLNKVATYEDDKYDQLAIYAGAIGQETGTLPEQAHVELIERTGNAFRGEELALGKEVVSIPQDITPEKIEKVRKEVVKVATEIADHYKVFKKMNSILI
;
A
#
# COMPACT_ATOMS: atom_id res chain seq x y z
N MET A 1 16.10 12.07 -15.40
CA MET A 1 15.58 11.82 -14.04
C MET A 1 14.19 12.44 -13.98
N LEU A 2 13.17 11.67 -13.61
CA LEU A 2 11.80 12.17 -13.43
C LEU A 2 11.73 13.08 -12.19
N VAL A 3 11.02 14.19 -12.30
CA VAL A 3 10.78 15.09 -11.16
C VAL A 3 9.36 14.87 -10.65
N LEU A 4 9.25 14.18 -9.53
CA LEU A 4 7.98 13.87 -8.89
C LEU A 4 7.72 14.81 -7.69
N PRO A 5 6.45 14.93 -7.22
CA PRO A 5 6.10 15.78 -6.08
C PRO A 5 6.76 15.33 -4.78
N ARG A 6 6.93 14.03 -4.59
CA ARG A 6 7.57 13.45 -3.41
C ARG A 6 9.05 13.21 -3.64
N LYS A 7 9.83 13.54 -2.62
CA LYS A 7 11.27 13.32 -2.57
C LYS A 7 11.65 12.71 -1.23
N ASP A 8 12.66 11.85 -1.23
CA ASP A 8 13.28 11.36 -0.02
C ASP A 8 14.19 12.45 0.62
N LYS A 9 14.82 12.10 1.72
CA LYS A 9 15.77 12.97 2.43
C LYS A 9 16.98 13.39 1.59
N ASP A 10 17.33 12.59 0.58
CA ASP A 10 18.48 12.81 -0.30
C ASP A 10 18.08 13.57 -1.58
N GLY A 11 16.80 13.93 -1.71
CA GLY A 11 16.25 14.68 -2.83
C GLY A 11 15.87 13.83 -4.04
N ASN A 12 15.92 12.50 -3.95
CA ASN A 12 15.53 11.60 -5.03
C ASN A 12 14.01 11.51 -5.15
N SER A 13 13.51 11.54 -6.37
CA SER A 13 12.08 11.41 -6.64
C SER A 13 11.59 9.98 -6.41
N TYR A 14 10.46 9.82 -5.73
CA TYR A 14 9.82 8.54 -5.54
C TYR A 14 8.31 8.60 -5.68
N ILE A 15 7.71 7.43 -5.90
CA ILE A 15 6.27 7.20 -5.86
C ILE A 15 5.98 6.04 -4.89
N SER A 16 4.88 6.10 -4.15
CA SER A 16 4.36 4.95 -3.38
C SER A 16 3.19 4.30 -4.10
N TYR A 17 2.83 3.08 -3.69
CA TYR A 17 1.60 2.46 -4.18
C TYR A 17 0.37 3.35 -3.96
N SER A 18 0.26 4.00 -2.81
CA SER A 18 -0.85 4.92 -2.52
C SER A 18 -0.93 6.08 -3.51
N GLN A 19 0.22 6.62 -3.94
CA GLN A 19 0.27 7.66 -4.96
C GLN A 19 -0.14 7.13 -6.33
N HIS A 20 0.41 5.97 -6.71
CA HIS A 20 0.08 5.29 -7.96
C HIS A 20 -1.43 5.00 -8.03
N SER A 21 -1.99 4.37 -7.02
CA SER A 21 -3.41 4.06 -6.91
C SER A 21 -4.27 5.33 -6.94
N LYS A 22 -3.94 6.35 -6.15
CA LYS A 22 -4.70 7.61 -6.13
C LYS A 22 -4.70 8.31 -7.49
N TRP A 23 -3.58 8.30 -8.23
CA TRP A 23 -3.53 8.84 -9.60
C TRP A 23 -4.48 8.12 -10.55
N LYS A 24 -4.53 6.79 -10.47
CA LYS A 24 -5.42 5.96 -11.30
C LYS A 24 -6.89 6.22 -11.01
N TYR A 25 -7.28 6.33 -9.76
CA TYR A 25 -8.69 6.43 -9.35
C TYR A 25 -9.22 7.85 -9.26
N SER A 26 -8.41 8.83 -8.87
CA SER A 26 -8.82 10.23 -8.73
C SER A 26 -7.65 11.18 -8.89
N LYS A 27 -7.38 11.60 -10.12
CA LYS A 27 -6.38 12.65 -10.39
C LYS A 27 -6.65 13.93 -9.60
N LYS A 28 -7.93 14.29 -9.42
CA LYS A 28 -8.35 15.45 -8.60
C LYS A 28 -7.82 15.35 -7.16
N ASP A 29 -8.00 14.20 -6.50
CA ASP A 29 -7.57 14.02 -5.11
C ASP A 29 -6.05 13.86 -5.03
N TYR A 30 -5.41 13.32 -6.08
CA TYR A 30 -3.97 13.33 -6.20
C TYR A 30 -3.42 14.76 -6.23
N PHE A 31 -3.98 15.65 -7.07
CA PHE A 31 -3.59 17.05 -7.14
C PHE A 31 -3.71 17.75 -5.79
N LYS A 32 -4.85 17.59 -5.11
CA LYS A 32 -5.05 18.15 -3.78
C LYS A 32 -3.96 17.71 -2.80
N SER A 33 -3.72 16.40 -2.71
CA SER A 33 -2.81 15.84 -1.71
C SER A 33 -1.34 16.12 -2.02
N TYR A 34 -0.92 16.04 -3.28
CA TYR A 34 0.50 16.01 -3.64
C TYR A 34 1.00 17.25 -4.40
N PHE A 35 0.13 18.00 -5.07
CA PHE A 35 0.49 19.23 -5.75
C PHE A 35 0.18 20.45 -4.88
N PHE A 36 -0.99 20.48 -4.26
CA PHE A 36 -1.39 21.58 -3.37
C PHE A 36 -1.01 21.36 -1.90
N GLY A 37 -0.56 20.17 -1.55
CA GLY A 37 -0.09 19.87 -0.20
C GLY A 37 -1.21 19.75 0.84
N GLU A 38 -2.45 19.51 0.42
CA GLU A 38 -3.55 19.26 1.34
C GLU A 38 -3.27 17.97 2.12
N ARG A 39 -3.10 18.08 3.43
CA ARG A 39 -2.82 16.93 4.28
C ARG A 39 -4.09 16.08 4.43
N PHE A 40 -3.96 14.79 4.17
CA PHE A 40 -4.94 13.82 4.61
C PHE A 40 -4.80 13.64 6.13
N THR A 41 -5.85 13.97 6.87
CA THR A 41 -5.86 13.91 8.34
C THR A 41 -6.23 12.55 8.91
N GLY A 42 -6.37 11.55 8.03
CA GLY A 42 -6.92 10.25 8.42
C GLY A 42 -8.44 10.28 8.53
N ASN A 43 -9.01 9.15 8.84
CA ASN A 43 -10.40 8.97 9.24
C ASN A 43 -10.51 7.72 10.12
N ALA A 44 -11.67 7.50 10.73
CA ALA A 44 -11.88 6.36 11.62
C ALA A 44 -11.45 5.00 11.01
N TYR A 45 -11.56 4.83 9.69
CA TYR A 45 -11.14 3.59 9.03
C TYR A 45 -9.64 3.45 8.94
N THR A 46 -8.91 4.53 8.64
CA THR A 46 -7.44 4.52 8.63
C THR A 46 -6.87 4.32 10.03
N ASP A 47 -7.46 5.00 11.02
CA ASP A 47 -7.04 4.89 12.42
C ASP A 47 -7.29 3.47 12.95
N PHE A 48 -8.43 2.87 12.57
CA PHE A 48 -8.74 1.49 12.91
C PHE A 48 -7.76 0.50 12.27
N GLY A 49 -7.42 0.70 10.98
CA GLY A 49 -6.42 -0.14 10.29
C GLY A 49 -5.04 -0.02 10.93
N SER A 50 -4.59 1.19 11.27
CA SER A 50 -3.30 1.42 11.94
C SER A 50 -3.24 0.75 13.30
N LYS A 51 -4.32 0.84 14.12
CA LYS A 51 -4.42 0.16 15.41
C LYS A 51 -4.23 -1.35 15.28
N ILE A 52 -4.80 -1.95 14.22
CA ILE A 52 -4.67 -3.39 13.98
C ILE A 52 -3.26 -3.73 13.51
N GLY A 53 -2.68 -2.95 12.58
CA GLY A 53 -1.30 -3.14 12.12
C GLY A 53 -0.30 -3.11 13.29
N GLU A 54 -0.38 -2.09 14.15
CA GLU A 54 0.45 -1.97 15.35
C GLU A 54 0.29 -3.16 16.31
N ALA A 55 -0.94 -3.64 16.52
CA ALA A 55 -1.20 -4.79 17.37
C ALA A 55 -0.60 -6.08 16.82
N LEU A 56 -0.66 -6.27 15.50
CA LEU A 56 -0.05 -7.42 14.82
C LEU A 56 1.47 -7.34 14.87
N GLU A 57 2.07 -6.19 14.56
CA GLU A 57 3.50 -5.96 14.62
C GLU A 57 4.06 -6.23 16.04
N ASN A 58 3.46 -5.62 17.06
CA ASN A 58 3.94 -5.70 18.44
C ASN A 58 3.49 -6.97 19.17
N ASN A 59 2.63 -7.79 18.55
CA ASN A 59 1.97 -8.93 19.21
C ASN A 59 1.25 -8.52 20.50
N ASP A 60 0.70 -7.33 20.53
CA ASP A 60 -0.02 -6.80 21.67
C ASP A 60 -1.52 -6.62 21.35
N PHE A 61 -2.33 -7.47 21.90
CA PHE A 61 -3.79 -7.47 21.71
C PHE A 61 -4.55 -6.96 22.94
N SER A 62 -3.87 -6.30 23.89
CA SER A 62 -4.46 -5.86 25.16
C SER A 62 -5.59 -4.82 24.99
N ALA A 63 -5.58 -4.09 23.87
CA ALA A 63 -6.60 -3.08 23.53
C ALA A 63 -7.86 -3.65 22.85
N PHE A 64 -7.97 -4.97 22.71
CA PHE A 64 -9.05 -5.66 22.00
C PHE A 64 -9.83 -6.59 22.94
N ASP A 65 -11.10 -6.81 22.63
CA ASP A 65 -11.92 -7.75 23.39
C ASP A 65 -11.59 -9.21 23.06
N LYS A 66 -12.19 -10.14 23.82
CA LYS A 66 -11.94 -11.58 23.67
C LYS A 66 -12.36 -12.14 22.30
N VAL A 67 -13.32 -11.53 21.64
CA VAL A 67 -13.81 -11.97 20.32
C VAL A 67 -12.85 -11.47 19.24
N GLU A 68 -12.48 -10.20 19.31
CA GLU A 68 -11.50 -9.58 18.43
C GLU A 68 -10.13 -10.25 18.50
N ILE A 69 -9.67 -10.58 19.72
CA ILE A 69 -8.41 -11.33 19.92
C ILE A 69 -8.43 -12.69 19.20
N LYS A 70 -9.59 -13.39 19.18
CA LYS A 70 -9.71 -14.65 18.44
C LYS A 70 -9.55 -14.44 16.94
N THR A 71 -10.04 -13.32 16.40
CA THR A 71 -9.87 -12.97 14.99
C THR A 71 -8.42 -12.60 14.69
N LEU A 72 -7.81 -11.74 15.50
CA LEU A 72 -6.40 -11.35 15.34
C LEU A 72 -5.44 -12.55 15.41
N LYS A 73 -5.75 -13.56 16.21
CA LYS A 73 -4.97 -14.81 16.27
C LYS A 73 -5.09 -15.70 15.03
N LYS A 74 -6.02 -15.44 14.13
CA LYS A 74 -6.12 -16.12 12.84
C LYS A 74 -5.25 -15.46 11.77
N VAL A 75 -4.88 -14.20 11.97
CA VAL A 75 -4.02 -13.45 11.03
C VAL A 75 -2.63 -14.03 11.02
N THR A 76 -2.11 -14.28 9.83
CA THR A 76 -0.74 -14.79 9.66
C THR A 76 0.25 -13.71 10.03
N ARG A 77 1.12 -13.99 10.98
CA ARG A 77 2.26 -13.14 11.34
C ARG A 77 3.55 -13.85 10.94
N LEU A 78 4.39 -13.16 10.19
CA LEU A 78 5.68 -13.68 9.77
C LEU A 78 6.82 -13.06 10.62
N ASP A 79 8.05 -13.21 10.16
CA ASP A 79 9.23 -12.88 10.97
C ASP A 79 9.54 -11.39 11.06
N GLU A 80 9.25 -10.64 9.98
CA GLU A 80 9.56 -9.22 9.85
C GLU A 80 8.30 -8.42 9.59
N PHE A 81 8.29 -7.16 10.07
CA PHE A 81 7.19 -6.22 9.91
C PHE A 81 7.69 -4.89 9.39
N GLU A 82 6.82 -4.15 8.67
CA GLU A 82 7.08 -2.80 8.15
C GLU A 82 8.43 -2.71 7.39
N ARG A 83 8.76 -3.75 6.63
CA ARG A 83 10.00 -3.78 5.86
C ARG A 83 9.95 -2.74 4.73
N GLU A 84 10.85 -1.75 4.78
CA GLU A 84 11.01 -0.78 3.70
C GLU A 84 11.52 -1.48 2.43
N ILE A 85 10.88 -1.18 1.30
CA ILE A 85 11.33 -1.60 -0.02
C ILE A 85 11.61 -0.40 -0.93
N LYS A 86 12.59 -0.57 -1.82
CA LYS A 86 12.89 0.37 -2.89
C LYS A 86 13.02 -0.36 -4.21
N TRP A 87 12.11 -0.11 -5.11
CA TRP A 87 12.18 -0.61 -6.48
C TRP A 87 12.73 0.48 -7.39
N ASN A 88 14.00 0.37 -7.78
CA ASN A 88 14.64 1.36 -8.65
C ASN A 88 14.15 1.19 -10.09
N LEU A 89 13.61 2.26 -10.65
CA LEU A 89 13.12 2.33 -12.01
C LEU A 89 13.83 3.49 -12.75
N ASP A 90 13.50 3.68 -14.04
CA ASP A 90 14.18 4.64 -14.89
C ASP A 90 14.02 6.10 -14.42
N GLY A 91 14.95 6.56 -13.58
CA GLY A 91 15.02 7.95 -13.12
C GLY A 91 14.20 8.30 -11.88
N PHE A 92 13.61 7.32 -11.21
CA PHE A 92 12.92 7.40 -9.93
C PHE A 92 12.88 6.03 -9.25
N TYR A 93 12.28 5.90 -8.09
CA TYR A 93 12.02 4.60 -7.48
C TYR A 93 10.61 4.53 -6.84
N VAL A 94 10.14 3.30 -6.65
CA VAL A 94 8.95 3.06 -5.81
C VAL A 94 9.42 2.80 -4.39
N MET A 95 8.79 3.45 -3.42
CA MET A 95 9.00 3.23 -1.99
C MET A 95 7.71 2.72 -1.35
N GLY A 96 7.85 1.75 -0.49
CA GLY A 96 6.74 1.20 0.28
C GLY A 96 7.22 0.41 1.48
N TYR A 97 6.28 -0.12 2.23
CA TYR A 97 6.52 -0.96 3.39
C TYR A 97 5.68 -2.22 3.25
N ILE A 98 6.30 -3.38 3.47
CA ILE A 98 5.61 -4.68 3.49
C ILE A 98 5.11 -4.87 4.91
N ASP A 99 3.81 -5.14 5.08
CA ASP A 99 3.22 -5.26 6.41
C ASP A 99 3.86 -6.42 7.18
N THR A 100 4.04 -7.59 6.55
CA THR A 100 4.86 -8.68 7.10
C THR A 100 5.44 -9.58 6.03
N ASN A 101 6.64 -10.11 6.28
CA ASN A 101 7.33 -11.09 5.42
C ASN A 101 8.16 -12.06 6.27
N ASP A 102 8.47 -13.23 5.72
CA ASP A 102 9.47 -14.13 6.29
C ASP A 102 10.90 -13.61 6.06
N LYS A 103 11.88 -14.11 6.82
CA LYS A 103 13.27 -13.62 6.77
C LYS A 103 13.91 -13.64 5.38
N ASP A 104 13.53 -14.63 4.58
CA ASP A 104 14.08 -14.81 3.24
C ASP A 104 13.27 -14.06 2.17
N CYS A 105 12.24 -13.34 2.55
CA CYS A 105 11.27 -12.66 1.66
C CYS A 105 10.62 -13.59 0.62
N LYS A 106 10.42 -14.86 0.96
CA LYS A 106 9.71 -15.82 0.12
C LYS A 106 8.20 -15.67 0.20
N ILE A 107 7.71 -15.17 1.32
CA ILE A 107 6.29 -14.94 1.57
C ILE A 107 6.07 -13.48 1.93
N LEU A 108 5.19 -12.80 1.17
CA LEU A 108 4.79 -11.42 1.44
C LEU A 108 3.31 -11.39 1.81
N ILE A 109 2.97 -10.65 2.85
CA ILE A 109 1.57 -10.43 3.25
C ILE A 109 1.31 -8.95 3.42
N ASP A 110 0.16 -8.52 2.90
CA ASP A 110 -0.39 -7.18 3.06
C ASP A 110 -1.71 -7.26 3.81
N TYR A 111 -1.83 -6.55 4.92
CA TYR A 111 -3.01 -6.55 5.77
C TYR A 111 -4.00 -5.50 5.32
N LYS A 112 -5.25 -5.91 5.17
CA LYS A 112 -6.35 -4.99 4.90
C LYS A 112 -7.49 -5.23 5.88
N THR A 113 -8.13 -4.15 6.31
CA THR A 113 -9.35 -4.23 7.11
C THR A 113 -10.55 -3.82 6.28
N GLY A 114 -11.59 -4.59 6.26
CA GLY A 114 -12.74 -4.28 5.44
C GLY A 114 -13.93 -5.20 5.62
N ASP A 115 -15.04 -4.82 4.99
CA ASP A 115 -16.20 -5.69 4.80
C ASP A 115 -15.80 -6.83 3.85
N LEU A 116 -16.29 -8.06 4.12
CA LEU A 116 -15.99 -9.23 3.28
C LEU A 116 -16.48 -9.09 1.83
N ASN A 117 -17.46 -8.23 1.57
CA ASN A 117 -17.87 -7.88 0.21
C ASN A 117 -16.74 -7.24 -0.62
N LYS A 118 -15.66 -6.80 0.03
CA LYS A 118 -14.47 -6.22 -0.63
C LYS A 118 -13.44 -7.24 -1.09
N VAL A 119 -13.63 -8.54 -0.84
CA VAL A 119 -12.71 -9.59 -1.32
C VAL A 119 -12.39 -9.39 -2.80
N ALA A 120 -13.43 -9.20 -3.63
CA ALA A 120 -13.27 -8.95 -5.07
C ALA A 120 -12.48 -7.67 -5.43
N THR A 121 -12.25 -6.75 -4.50
CA THR A 121 -11.44 -5.55 -4.71
C THR A 121 -9.94 -5.87 -4.66
N TYR A 122 -9.59 -6.94 -3.97
CA TYR A 122 -8.22 -7.39 -3.77
C TYR A 122 -7.85 -8.60 -4.64
N GLU A 123 -8.71 -8.96 -5.60
CA GLU A 123 -8.36 -9.95 -6.62
C GLU A 123 -7.18 -9.46 -7.46
N ASP A 124 -6.40 -10.39 -7.93
CA ASP A 124 -5.11 -10.14 -8.56
C ASP A 124 -5.13 -9.15 -9.74
N ASP A 125 -6.20 -9.15 -10.53
CA ASP A 125 -6.35 -8.24 -11.69
C ASP A 125 -6.63 -6.78 -11.29
N LYS A 126 -6.98 -6.53 -10.02
CA LYS A 126 -7.36 -5.21 -9.48
C LYS A 126 -6.39 -4.64 -8.46
N TYR A 127 -5.49 -5.48 -7.92
CA TYR A 127 -4.62 -5.10 -6.82
C TYR A 127 -3.15 -5.39 -7.15
N ASP A 128 -2.36 -4.34 -7.36
CA ASP A 128 -0.99 -4.44 -7.86
C ASP A 128 0.08 -4.21 -6.77
N GLN A 129 -0.31 -3.95 -5.51
CA GLN A 129 0.65 -3.57 -4.46
C GLN A 129 1.70 -4.65 -4.21
N LEU A 130 1.27 -5.90 -4.07
CA LEU A 130 2.18 -7.02 -3.80
C LEU A 130 3.05 -7.38 -5.02
N ALA A 131 2.57 -7.18 -6.24
CA ALA A 131 3.40 -7.33 -7.43
C ALA A 131 4.51 -6.24 -7.51
N ILE A 132 4.22 -5.02 -7.05
CA ILE A 132 5.23 -3.95 -6.90
C ILE A 132 6.28 -4.36 -5.87
N TYR A 133 5.84 -4.87 -4.72
CA TYR A 133 6.75 -5.29 -3.65
C TYR A 133 7.60 -6.48 -4.06
N ALA A 134 7.00 -7.46 -4.73
CA ALA A 134 7.73 -8.60 -5.29
C ALA A 134 8.78 -8.18 -6.32
N GLY A 135 8.48 -7.19 -7.17
CA GLY A 135 9.46 -6.61 -8.09
C GLY A 135 10.63 -5.94 -7.38
N ALA A 136 10.39 -5.25 -6.26
CA ALA A 136 11.43 -4.65 -5.43
C ALA A 136 12.31 -5.72 -4.77
N ILE A 137 11.72 -6.73 -4.16
CA ILE A 137 12.43 -7.87 -3.56
C ILE A 137 13.26 -8.60 -4.62
N GLY A 138 12.67 -8.90 -5.80
CA GLY A 138 13.39 -9.53 -6.89
C GLY A 138 14.60 -8.73 -7.38
N GLN A 139 14.50 -7.39 -7.38
CA GLN A 139 15.64 -6.52 -7.72
C GLN A 139 16.72 -6.52 -6.62
N GLU A 140 16.32 -6.56 -5.35
CA GLU A 140 17.22 -6.54 -4.20
C GLU A 140 17.96 -7.87 -4.01
N THR A 141 17.22 -8.99 -4.09
CA THR A 141 17.71 -10.32 -3.71
C THR A 141 18.15 -11.19 -4.91
N GLY A 142 17.75 -10.81 -6.12
CA GLY A 142 17.92 -11.61 -7.34
C GLY A 142 16.87 -12.72 -7.52
N THR A 143 15.95 -12.90 -6.58
CA THR A 143 14.89 -13.92 -6.59
C THR A 143 13.53 -13.33 -6.25
N LEU A 144 12.51 -13.72 -6.99
CA LEU A 144 11.14 -13.33 -6.65
C LEU A 144 10.63 -14.10 -5.43
N PRO A 145 9.73 -13.53 -4.64
CA PRO A 145 8.99 -14.27 -3.62
C PRO A 145 8.25 -15.47 -4.23
N GLU A 146 8.02 -16.49 -3.41
CA GLU A 146 7.29 -17.70 -3.82
C GLU A 146 5.78 -17.52 -3.67
N GLN A 147 5.35 -16.70 -2.70
CA GLN A 147 3.96 -16.45 -2.38
C GLN A 147 3.73 -14.98 -1.98
N ALA A 148 2.56 -14.48 -2.34
CA ALA A 148 2.09 -13.18 -1.88
C ALA A 148 0.58 -13.24 -1.62
N HIS A 149 0.13 -12.67 -0.51
CA HIS A 149 -1.27 -12.72 -0.10
C HIS A 149 -1.73 -11.37 0.45
N VAL A 150 -2.96 -10.98 0.11
CA VAL A 150 -3.69 -10.00 0.91
C VAL A 150 -4.46 -10.74 1.98
N GLU A 151 -4.26 -10.41 3.25
CA GLU A 151 -5.12 -10.89 4.33
C GLU A 151 -6.16 -9.82 4.66
N LEU A 152 -7.39 -10.08 4.22
CA LEU A 152 -8.54 -9.23 4.53
C LEU A 152 -9.12 -9.64 5.88
N ILE A 153 -8.90 -8.79 6.87
CA ILE A 153 -9.41 -8.92 8.23
C ILE A 153 -10.80 -8.27 8.26
N GLU A 154 -11.82 -9.06 8.58
CA GLU A 154 -13.19 -8.58 8.61
C GLU A 154 -13.35 -7.42 9.60
N ARG A 155 -13.95 -6.36 9.13
CA ARG A 155 -14.35 -5.20 9.91
C ARG A 155 -15.86 -4.99 9.79
N THR A 156 -16.51 -4.76 10.91
CA THR A 156 -17.92 -4.42 11.03
C THR A 156 -18.10 -2.96 11.43
N GLY A 157 -19.33 -2.46 11.38
CA GLY A 157 -19.67 -1.07 11.68
C GLY A 157 -19.45 -0.12 10.49
N ASN A 158 -20.03 1.08 10.59
CA ASN A 158 -19.95 2.11 9.58
C ASN A 158 -19.82 3.49 10.22
N ALA A 159 -18.59 4.02 10.27
CA ALA A 159 -18.29 5.30 10.89
C ALA A 159 -19.03 6.48 10.24
N PHE A 160 -19.37 6.40 8.94
CA PHE A 160 -20.18 7.45 8.27
C PHE A 160 -21.64 7.47 8.74
N ARG A 161 -22.11 6.38 9.35
CA ARG A 161 -23.43 6.29 9.99
C ARG A 161 -23.38 6.43 11.51
N GLY A 162 -22.20 6.75 12.06
CA GLY A 162 -22.00 6.85 13.49
C GLY A 162 -21.94 5.50 14.23
N GLU A 163 -21.77 4.40 13.49
CA GLU A 163 -21.56 3.07 14.08
C GLU A 163 -20.09 2.89 14.45
N GLU A 164 -19.82 2.29 15.59
CA GLU A 164 -18.47 1.95 16.02
C GLU A 164 -17.86 0.88 15.11
N LEU A 165 -16.57 1.03 14.79
CA LEU A 165 -15.83 0.02 14.04
C LEU A 165 -15.32 -1.04 14.99
N ALA A 166 -15.52 -2.30 14.64
CA ALA A 166 -15.06 -3.47 15.40
C ALA A 166 -14.53 -4.54 14.44
N LEU A 167 -13.71 -5.45 14.94
CA LEU A 167 -13.32 -6.64 14.20
C LEU A 167 -14.51 -7.61 14.07
N GLY A 168 -14.67 -8.14 12.88
CA GLY A 168 -15.55 -9.28 12.65
C GLY A 168 -14.90 -10.60 13.07
N LYS A 169 -15.41 -11.70 12.55
CA LYS A 169 -14.95 -13.04 12.93
C LYS A 169 -14.00 -13.68 11.92
N GLU A 170 -13.97 -13.17 10.69
CA GLU A 170 -13.29 -13.84 9.59
C GLU A 170 -12.01 -13.11 9.17
N VAL A 171 -11.06 -13.91 8.71
CA VAL A 171 -9.86 -13.47 7.99
C VAL A 171 -9.82 -14.27 6.69
N VAL A 172 -9.74 -13.56 5.57
CA VAL A 172 -9.71 -14.17 4.24
C VAL A 172 -8.36 -13.92 3.60
N SER A 173 -7.63 -14.98 3.29
CA SER A 173 -6.39 -14.91 2.55
C SER A 173 -6.68 -14.94 1.04
N ILE A 174 -6.21 -13.93 0.32
CA ILE A 174 -6.43 -13.71 -1.10
C ILE A 174 -5.08 -13.80 -1.80
N PRO A 175 -4.79 -14.89 -2.52
CA PRO A 175 -3.51 -15.06 -3.19
C PRO A 175 -3.33 -14.02 -4.31
N GLN A 176 -2.08 -13.59 -4.52
CA GLN A 176 -1.70 -12.65 -5.56
C GLN A 176 -0.70 -13.28 -6.53
N ASP A 177 -0.88 -13.03 -7.82
CA ASP A 177 0.09 -13.43 -8.84
C ASP A 177 1.32 -12.52 -8.78
N ILE A 178 2.49 -13.14 -8.66
CA ILE A 178 3.80 -12.50 -8.64
C ILE A 178 4.74 -13.08 -9.68
N THR A 179 4.17 -13.58 -10.79
CA THR A 179 4.94 -14.06 -11.94
C THR A 179 5.78 -12.94 -12.56
N PRO A 180 6.91 -13.25 -13.22
CA PRO A 180 7.71 -12.27 -13.95
C PRO A 180 6.89 -11.44 -14.93
N GLU A 181 5.92 -12.05 -15.61
CA GLU A 181 5.03 -11.43 -16.57
C GLU A 181 4.11 -10.38 -15.89
N LYS A 182 3.54 -10.73 -14.75
CA LYS A 182 2.71 -9.81 -13.96
C LYS A 182 3.55 -8.63 -13.46
N ILE A 183 4.73 -8.89 -12.91
CA ILE A 183 5.63 -7.86 -12.39
C ILE A 183 6.05 -6.90 -13.50
N GLU A 184 6.41 -7.41 -14.68
CA GLU A 184 6.79 -6.57 -15.81
C GLU A 184 5.61 -5.72 -16.35
N LYS A 185 4.40 -6.28 -16.36
CA LYS A 185 3.18 -5.53 -16.68
C LYS A 185 2.98 -4.38 -15.69
N VAL A 186 3.08 -4.65 -14.40
CA VAL A 186 2.91 -3.65 -13.34
C VAL A 186 4.04 -2.62 -13.39
N ARG A 187 5.28 -3.02 -13.65
CA ARG A 187 6.42 -2.12 -13.85
C ARG A 187 6.14 -1.07 -14.95
N LYS A 188 5.68 -1.53 -16.11
CA LYS A 188 5.33 -0.63 -17.23
C LYS A 188 4.23 0.36 -16.84
N GLU A 189 3.24 -0.09 -16.09
CA GLU A 189 2.14 0.77 -15.64
C GLU A 189 2.62 1.80 -14.61
N VAL A 190 3.44 1.41 -13.67
CA VAL A 190 4.05 2.34 -12.68
C VAL A 190 4.90 3.40 -13.39
N VAL A 191 5.73 3.01 -14.35
CA VAL A 191 6.54 3.96 -15.14
C VAL A 191 5.65 4.92 -15.92
N LYS A 192 4.58 4.43 -16.58
CA LYS A 192 3.61 5.26 -17.27
C LYS A 192 2.96 6.29 -16.34
N VAL A 193 2.46 5.83 -15.20
CA VAL A 193 1.81 6.71 -14.20
C VAL A 193 2.80 7.75 -13.65
N ALA A 194 4.02 7.34 -13.31
CA ALA A 194 5.03 8.27 -12.82
C ALA A 194 5.41 9.33 -13.87
N THR A 195 5.48 8.94 -15.14
CA THR A 195 5.73 9.88 -16.26
C THR A 195 4.58 10.88 -16.40
N GLU A 196 3.33 10.42 -16.40
CA GLU A 196 2.15 11.30 -16.43
C GLU A 196 2.17 12.29 -15.26
N ILE A 197 2.47 11.82 -14.05
CA ILE A 197 2.57 12.68 -12.86
C ILE A 197 3.66 13.74 -13.04
N ALA A 198 4.84 13.33 -13.51
CA ALA A 198 5.97 14.24 -13.70
C ALA A 198 5.64 15.35 -14.72
N ASP A 199 4.98 15.02 -15.82
CA ASP A 199 4.55 15.98 -16.84
C ASP A 199 3.56 17.00 -16.26
N HIS A 200 2.54 16.55 -15.54
CA HIS A 200 1.59 17.44 -14.89
C HIS A 200 2.26 18.30 -13.81
N TYR A 201 3.17 17.72 -13.03
CA TYR A 201 3.88 18.44 -11.99
C TYR A 201 4.80 19.53 -12.54
N LYS A 202 5.45 19.27 -13.69
CA LYS A 202 6.25 20.27 -14.41
C LYS A 202 5.39 21.47 -14.83
N VAL A 203 4.20 21.23 -15.40
CA VAL A 203 3.25 22.29 -15.75
C VAL A 203 2.79 23.06 -14.52
N PHE A 204 2.39 22.36 -13.47
CA PHE A 204 1.98 22.94 -12.19
C PHE A 204 3.06 23.87 -11.61
N LYS A 205 4.32 23.41 -11.56
CA LYS A 205 5.45 24.24 -11.07
C LYS A 205 5.65 25.51 -11.92
N LYS A 206 5.56 25.37 -13.25
CA LYS A 206 5.69 26.53 -14.14
C LYS A 206 4.58 27.53 -13.92
N MET A 207 3.34 27.10 -13.74
CA MET A 207 2.21 27.99 -13.43
C MET A 207 2.40 28.71 -12.10
N ASN A 208 2.78 28.00 -11.04
CA ASN A 208 3.03 28.60 -9.72
C ASN A 208 4.19 29.59 -9.73
N SER A 209 5.22 29.38 -10.53
CA SER A 209 6.34 30.33 -10.63
C SER A 209 5.99 31.64 -11.36
N ILE A 210 4.85 31.71 -12.01
CA ILE A 210 4.33 32.93 -12.69
C ILE A 210 3.43 33.73 -11.74
N LEU A 211 2.86 33.05 -10.72
CA LEU A 211 1.89 33.65 -9.79
C LEU A 211 2.53 34.23 -8.52
N ILE A 212 3.85 34.05 -8.35
CA ILE A 212 4.68 34.60 -7.27
C ILE A 212 5.61 35.68 -7.84
#